data_b8384d77e52a8b297488bfc3dc5d5188
#
_entry.id   b8384d77e52a8b297488bfc3dc5d5188
#
_cell.length_a   1.000
_cell.length_b   1.000
_cell.length_c   1.000
_cell.angle_alpha   90.00
_cell.angle_beta   90.00
_cell.angle_gamma   90.00
#
_symmetry.space_group_name_H-M   'P 1'
#
loop_
_entity.id
_entity.type
_entity.pdbx_description
1 polymer ?
#
loop_
_entity_poly.entity_id
_entity_poly.type
_entity_poly.pdbx_seq_one_letter_code
_entity_poly.pdbx_strand_id
1 'polypeptide(L)'
;MIRNPEVRKELIAYGVITLAVAVAASFFSPVSAVLVIILGAALTAAHLSFSKQRYNKIAELSNSLNSILLGQQSVLINEMNEGELSILYSEIHKMTMRLKEQADLLLADKRGLTTAIEDIFHQLRTPMTAMNLTISLLADENLTYEKRIRLTHDLKRQTEKMSWLVDSLLKMSKIDSQSAVFQTEQVSVKELIGKASSPFLVQMELKDIAFKTDIHDESFVGDMLWSTEAFGNLIKNAVEHTSPGGTICVTANETALFTEITVSDNGEGFTQEDIPHLFERFYKGKNATQGSIGIGLALSRAIITAQNGTIAAKNNADGGAEFVVKFYKTVV
;
A
#
# COMPACT_ATOMS: atom_id res chain seq x y z
N MET A 1 15.32 45.87 11.73
CA MET A 1 16.59 45.38 12.22
C MET A 1 17.02 46.08 13.55
N ILE A 2 17.11 47.38 13.63
CA ILE A 2 17.48 48.16 14.86
C ILE A 2 16.48 47.99 16.03
N ARG A 3 15.26 47.51 15.77
CA ARG A 3 14.24 47.19 16.79
C ARG A 3 14.43 45.81 17.45
N ASN A 4 15.38 45.00 16.95
CA ASN A 4 15.67 43.71 17.57
C ASN A 4 16.51 43.90 18.82
N PRO A 5 16.07 43.39 20.00
CA PRO A 5 16.75 43.60 21.28
C PRO A 5 18.19 43.03 21.29
N GLU A 6 18.49 42.00 20.51
CA GLU A 6 19.82 41.40 20.41
C GLU A 6 20.78 42.36 19.68
N VAL A 7 20.42 42.84 18.50
CA VAL A 7 21.24 43.78 17.71
C VAL A 7 21.47 45.07 18.48
N ARG A 8 20.48 45.52 19.26
CA ARG A 8 20.59 46.74 20.11
C ARG A 8 21.57 46.52 21.26
N LYS A 9 21.56 45.39 21.90
CA LYS A 9 22.55 45.05 22.98
C LYS A 9 23.96 45.01 22.43
N GLU A 10 24.18 44.39 21.29
CA GLU A 10 25.48 44.31 20.63
C GLU A 10 25.99 45.72 20.23
N LEU A 11 25.15 46.56 19.64
CA LEU A 11 25.51 47.93 19.30
C LEU A 11 25.90 48.77 20.51
N ILE A 12 25.17 48.63 21.61
CA ILE A 12 25.52 49.34 22.88
C ILE A 12 26.87 48.81 23.38
N ALA A 13 27.11 47.53 23.37
CA ALA A 13 28.38 46.93 23.81
C ALA A 13 29.56 47.46 22.98
N TYR A 14 29.44 47.43 21.62
CA TYR A 14 30.47 47.98 20.72
C TYR A 14 30.73 49.47 20.98
N GLY A 15 29.67 50.26 21.16
CA GLY A 15 29.77 51.67 21.48
C GLY A 15 30.52 51.93 22.81
N VAL A 16 30.16 51.18 23.86
CA VAL A 16 30.82 51.29 25.17
C VAL A 16 32.30 50.89 25.11
N ILE A 17 32.62 49.81 24.44
CA ILE A 17 34.00 49.31 24.27
C ILE A 17 34.80 50.34 23.46
N THR A 18 34.28 50.83 22.35
CA THR A 18 34.95 51.84 21.51
C THR A 18 35.23 53.11 22.27
N LEU A 19 34.27 53.58 23.08
CA LEU A 19 34.40 54.75 23.89
C LEU A 19 35.48 54.57 24.99
N ALA A 20 35.47 53.45 25.70
CA ALA A 20 36.43 53.14 26.74
C ALA A 20 37.89 53.09 26.18
N VAL A 21 38.07 52.43 25.01
CA VAL A 21 39.39 52.35 24.37
C VAL A 21 39.80 53.73 23.83
N ALA A 22 38.88 54.53 23.28
CA ALA A 22 39.18 55.89 22.81
C ALA A 22 39.64 56.84 23.97
N VAL A 23 38.96 56.71 25.10
CA VAL A 23 39.38 57.48 26.34
C VAL A 23 40.80 57.05 26.79
N ALA A 24 41.05 55.75 26.82
CA ALA A 24 42.41 55.25 27.17
C ALA A 24 43.48 55.72 26.15
N ALA A 25 43.18 55.71 24.86
CA ALA A 25 44.06 56.16 23.79
C ALA A 25 44.35 57.68 23.84
N SER A 26 43.41 58.48 24.34
CA SER A 26 43.55 59.93 24.45
C SER A 26 44.65 60.37 25.44
N PHE A 27 44.99 59.52 26.42
CA PHE A 27 46.15 59.74 27.34
C PHE A 27 47.50 59.65 26.66
N PHE A 28 47.61 58.98 25.49
CA PHE A 28 48.85 58.85 24.75
C PHE A 28 49.00 59.91 23.64
N SER A 29 47.91 60.11 22.86
CA SER A 29 47.89 61.13 21.83
C SER A 29 46.41 61.38 21.35
N PRO A 30 46.01 62.63 21.06
CA PRO A 30 44.69 62.92 20.52
C PRO A 30 44.45 62.28 19.14
N VAL A 31 45.52 62.05 18.39
CA VAL A 31 45.41 61.39 17.05
C VAL A 31 45.08 59.91 17.22
N SER A 32 45.62 59.24 18.26
CA SER A 32 45.29 57.85 18.51
C SER A 32 43.83 57.64 18.90
N ALA A 33 43.25 58.55 19.66
CA ALA A 33 41.82 58.51 20.03
C ALA A 33 40.89 58.61 18.78
N VAL A 34 41.22 59.49 17.83
CA VAL A 34 40.46 59.65 16.58
C VAL A 34 40.54 58.36 15.73
N LEU A 35 41.75 57.77 15.62
CA LEU A 35 41.90 56.51 14.87
C LEU A 35 41.08 55.37 15.47
N VAL A 36 41.01 55.24 16.80
CA VAL A 36 40.19 54.24 17.49
C VAL A 36 38.69 54.45 17.22
N ILE A 37 38.22 55.68 17.21
CA ILE A 37 36.79 55.97 16.89
C ILE A 37 36.48 55.58 15.46
N ILE A 38 37.36 55.95 14.49
CA ILE A 38 37.17 55.60 13.08
C ILE A 38 37.15 54.06 12.90
N LEU A 39 38.09 53.36 13.53
CA LEU A 39 38.15 51.89 13.44
C LEU A 39 36.88 51.24 14.09
N GLY A 40 36.46 51.73 15.27
CA GLY A 40 35.27 51.27 15.93
C GLY A 40 34.01 51.50 15.10
N ALA A 41 33.90 52.67 14.44
CA ALA A 41 32.78 52.94 13.52
C ALA A 41 32.79 52.03 12.27
N ALA A 42 33.96 51.75 11.72
CA ALA A 42 34.11 50.83 10.58
C ALA A 42 33.74 49.39 10.97
N LEU A 43 34.19 48.90 12.13
CA LEU A 43 33.85 47.59 12.62
C LEU A 43 32.35 47.43 12.92
N THR A 44 31.71 48.44 13.54
CA THR A 44 30.27 48.42 13.79
C THR A 44 29.47 48.46 12.48
N ALA A 45 29.90 49.24 11.48
CA ALA A 45 29.26 49.27 10.17
C ALA A 45 29.39 47.91 9.42
N ALA A 46 30.56 47.28 9.47
CA ALA A 46 30.78 45.93 8.91
C ALA A 46 29.89 44.90 9.61
N HIS A 47 29.84 44.89 10.95
CA HIS A 47 29.01 44.00 11.71
C HIS A 47 27.50 44.14 11.39
N LEU A 48 27.01 45.38 11.27
CA LEU A 48 25.62 45.65 10.87
C LEU A 48 25.31 45.14 9.45
N SER A 49 26.26 45.27 8.53
CA SER A 49 26.11 44.75 7.18
C SER A 49 26.00 43.22 7.15
N PHE A 50 26.89 42.52 7.85
CA PHE A 50 26.82 41.06 7.98
C PHE A 50 25.54 40.58 8.67
N SER A 51 25.18 41.24 9.76
CA SER A 51 23.95 40.94 10.50
C SER A 51 22.71 41.13 9.61
N LYS A 52 22.64 42.19 8.78
CA LYS A 52 21.54 42.43 7.84
C LYS A 52 21.46 41.33 6.80
N GLN A 53 22.58 40.89 6.23
CA GLN A 53 22.58 39.79 5.26
C GLN A 53 22.08 38.50 5.90
N ARG A 54 22.51 38.17 7.14
CA ARG A 54 22.03 36.99 7.87
C ARG A 54 20.52 37.00 8.13
N TYR A 55 19.97 38.13 8.58
CA TYR A 55 18.54 38.28 8.81
C TYR A 55 17.72 38.18 7.49
N ASN A 56 18.21 38.75 6.39
CA ASN A 56 17.55 38.61 5.10
C ASN A 56 17.51 37.15 4.64
N LYS A 57 18.61 36.40 4.80
CA LYS A 57 18.65 34.97 4.46
C LYS A 57 17.66 34.14 5.31
N ILE A 58 17.53 34.44 6.61
CA ILE A 58 16.56 33.77 7.50
C ILE A 58 15.12 34.09 7.07
N ALA A 59 14.84 35.35 6.72
CA ALA A 59 13.52 35.75 6.24
C ALA A 59 13.16 35.06 4.91
N GLU A 60 14.09 34.93 4.00
CA GLU A 60 13.94 34.22 2.74
C GLU A 60 13.66 32.72 2.95
N LEU A 61 14.40 32.10 3.88
CA LEU A 61 14.16 30.71 4.30
C LEU A 61 12.74 30.53 4.86
N SER A 62 12.31 31.43 5.75
CA SER A 62 10.98 31.40 6.35
C SER A 62 9.87 31.55 5.29
N ASN A 63 10.06 32.43 4.32
CA ASN A 63 9.11 32.62 3.22
C ASN A 63 9.06 31.40 2.28
N SER A 64 10.23 30.81 1.98
CA SER A 64 10.31 29.58 1.17
C SER A 64 9.61 28.41 1.86
N LEU A 65 9.80 28.24 3.17
CA LEU A 65 9.12 27.24 3.96
C LEU A 65 7.61 27.42 3.94
N ASN A 66 7.13 28.66 4.07
CA ASN A 66 5.70 28.99 4.05
C ASN A 66 5.07 28.70 2.67
N SER A 67 5.79 29.00 1.58
CA SER A 67 5.29 28.69 0.23
C SER A 67 5.21 27.17 -0.04
N ILE A 68 6.14 26.39 0.50
CA ILE A 68 6.10 24.91 0.40
C ILE A 68 4.91 24.36 1.22
N LEU A 69 4.68 24.84 2.44
CA LEU A 69 3.56 24.42 3.28
C LEU A 69 2.19 24.77 2.67
N LEU A 70 2.11 25.84 1.88
CA LEU A 70 0.90 26.23 1.14
C LEU A 70 0.72 25.49 -0.19
N GLY A 71 1.58 24.54 -0.51
CA GLY A 71 1.49 23.73 -1.72
C GLY A 71 1.89 24.47 -3.02
N GLN A 72 2.47 25.65 -2.90
CA GLN A 72 3.00 26.39 -4.05
C GLN A 72 4.33 25.75 -4.47
N GLN A 73 4.45 25.45 -5.78
CA GLN A 73 5.56 24.71 -6.38
C GLN A 73 6.93 25.26 -5.98
N SER A 74 7.86 24.34 -5.80
CA SER A 74 9.29 24.48 -5.58
C SER A 74 9.88 25.81 -6.06
N VAL A 75 10.20 26.67 -5.12
CA VAL A 75 11.20 27.71 -5.35
C VAL A 75 12.51 26.97 -5.60
N LEU A 76 13.03 27.10 -6.82
CA LEU A 76 14.39 26.65 -7.18
C LEU A 76 15.35 27.32 -6.20
N ILE A 77 15.90 26.50 -5.34
CA ILE A 77 16.82 26.93 -4.32
C ILE A 77 18.14 27.21 -5.03
N ASN A 78 18.46 28.50 -5.19
CA ASN A 78 19.79 28.91 -5.58
C ASN A 78 20.77 28.35 -4.52
N GLU A 79 21.81 27.67 -5.01
CA GLU A 79 22.91 27.13 -4.22
C GLU A 79 23.41 28.20 -3.24
N MET A 80 23.08 28.04 -1.97
CA MET A 80 23.61 28.90 -0.93
C MET A 80 25.04 28.45 -0.64
N ASN A 81 25.96 29.40 -0.75
CA ASN A 81 27.36 29.24 -0.39
C ASN A 81 27.52 28.66 1.03
N GLU A 82 28.60 27.90 1.22
CA GLU A 82 29.01 27.22 2.47
C GLU A 82 28.79 28.05 3.73
N GLY A 83 28.24 27.42 4.79
CA GLY A 83 28.04 28.02 6.12
C GLY A 83 27.00 27.30 6.95
N GLU A 84 26.92 27.62 8.25
CA GLU A 84 26.01 26.99 9.22
C GLU A 84 24.51 27.09 8.79
N LEU A 85 24.12 28.18 8.16
CA LEU A 85 22.76 28.37 7.63
C LEU A 85 22.46 27.43 6.46
N SER A 86 23.45 27.04 5.67
CA SER A 86 23.29 26.07 4.59
C SER A 86 22.97 24.67 5.11
N ILE A 87 23.58 24.25 6.21
CA ILE A 87 23.29 22.98 6.87
C ILE A 87 21.84 22.96 7.39
N LEU A 88 21.45 24.01 8.12
CA LEU A 88 20.08 24.16 8.62
C LEU A 88 19.06 24.14 7.48
N TYR A 89 19.36 24.82 6.39
CA TYR A 89 18.53 24.86 5.20
C TYR A 89 18.36 23.46 4.59
N SER A 90 19.46 22.72 4.43
CA SER A 90 19.45 21.35 3.91
C SER A 90 18.60 20.43 4.77
N GLU A 91 18.70 20.52 6.10
CA GLU A 91 17.90 19.67 6.99
C GLU A 91 16.41 20.01 6.95
N ILE A 92 16.06 21.30 6.94
CA ILE A 92 14.67 21.74 6.78
C ILE A 92 14.09 21.29 5.43
N HIS A 93 14.88 21.40 4.35
CA HIS A 93 14.46 20.95 3.03
C HIS A 93 14.20 19.44 3.00
N LYS A 94 15.11 18.63 3.55
CA LYS A 94 14.91 17.17 3.66
C LYS A 94 13.65 16.83 4.46
N MET A 95 13.43 17.50 5.59
CA MET A 95 12.22 17.30 6.41
C MET A 95 10.95 17.65 5.61
N THR A 96 10.96 18.76 4.90
CA THR A 96 9.80 19.20 4.11
C THR A 96 9.49 18.25 2.97
N MET A 97 10.53 17.75 2.28
CA MET A 97 10.36 16.74 1.23
C MET A 97 9.79 15.44 1.78
N ARG A 98 10.27 14.97 2.94
CA ARG A 98 9.70 13.77 3.61
C ARG A 98 8.25 13.98 4.03
N LEU A 99 7.91 15.14 4.58
CA LEU A 99 6.53 15.46 4.96
C LEU A 99 5.60 15.51 3.73
N LYS A 100 6.08 16.06 2.62
CA LYS A 100 5.32 16.08 1.36
C LYS A 100 5.11 14.66 0.83
N GLU A 101 6.16 13.84 0.79
CA GLU A 101 6.08 12.44 0.39
C GLU A 101 5.06 11.67 1.24
N GLN A 102 5.12 11.83 2.56
CA GLN A 102 4.16 11.21 3.48
C GLN A 102 2.72 11.70 3.25
N ALA A 103 2.54 13.00 3.01
CA ALA A 103 1.22 13.55 2.69
C ALA A 103 0.67 13.01 1.36
N ASP A 104 1.50 12.90 0.33
CA ASP A 104 1.12 12.35 -0.97
C ASP A 104 0.76 10.86 -0.86
N LEU A 105 1.53 10.08 -0.10
CA LEU A 105 1.22 8.67 0.20
C LEU A 105 -0.13 8.54 0.94
N LEU A 106 -0.34 9.36 1.96
CA LEU A 106 -1.60 9.35 2.73
C LEU A 106 -2.82 9.73 1.88
N LEU A 107 -2.65 10.66 0.94
CA LEU A 107 -3.69 11.02 -0.02
C LEU A 107 -3.95 9.89 -1.02
N ALA A 108 -2.93 9.18 -1.47
CA ALA A 108 -3.06 8.01 -2.33
C ALA A 108 -3.80 6.87 -1.61
N ASP A 109 -3.43 6.57 -0.37
CA ASP A 109 -4.09 5.58 0.48
C ASP A 109 -5.57 5.93 0.71
N LYS A 110 -5.85 7.21 1.03
CA LYS A 110 -7.23 7.69 1.21
C LYS A 110 -8.07 7.52 -0.07
N ARG A 111 -7.51 7.84 -1.24
CA ARG A 111 -8.20 7.64 -2.52
C ARG A 111 -8.44 6.15 -2.78
N GLY A 112 -7.44 5.31 -2.55
CA GLY A 112 -7.56 3.86 -2.67
C GLY A 112 -8.66 3.30 -1.77
N LEU A 113 -8.75 3.76 -0.51
CA LEU A 113 -9.81 3.37 0.41
C LEU A 113 -11.20 3.83 -0.10
N THR A 114 -11.32 5.06 -0.60
CA THR A 114 -12.59 5.56 -1.14
C THR A 114 -13.06 4.72 -2.32
N THR A 115 -12.19 4.43 -3.28
CA THR A 115 -12.48 3.57 -4.43
C THR A 115 -12.90 2.17 -3.99
N ALA A 116 -12.17 1.57 -3.03
CA ALA A 116 -12.52 0.25 -2.49
C ALA A 116 -13.92 0.23 -1.84
N ILE A 117 -14.29 1.28 -1.10
CA ILE A 117 -15.63 1.41 -0.51
C ILE A 117 -16.70 1.54 -1.59
N GLU A 118 -16.48 2.35 -2.61
CA GLU A 118 -17.40 2.50 -3.75
C GLU A 118 -17.62 1.15 -4.47
N ASP A 119 -16.56 0.41 -4.72
CA ASP A 119 -16.62 -0.92 -5.33
C ASP A 119 -17.41 -1.92 -4.46
N ILE A 120 -17.19 -1.90 -3.13
CA ILE A 120 -17.96 -2.71 -2.19
C ILE A 120 -19.45 -2.41 -2.31
N PHE A 121 -19.85 -1.14 -2.29
CA PHE A 121 -21.25 -0.75 -2.42
C PHE A 121 -21.84 -1.19 -3.76
N HIS A 122 -21.10 -1.06 -4.85
CA HIS A 122 -21.54 -1.55 -6.15
C HIS A 122 -21.75 -3.06 -6.17
N GLN A 123 -20.82 -3.85 -5.59
CA GLN A 123 -20.92 -5.31 -5.53
C GLN A 123 -22.03 -5.80 -4.57
N LEU A 124 -22.38 -5.03 -3.55
CA LEU A 124 -23.52 -5.32 -2.66
C LEU A 124 -24.86 -4.95 -3.28
N ARG A 125 -24.94 -3.84 -4.02
CA ARG A 125 -26.19 -3.34 -4.62
C ARG A 125 -26.78 -4.33 -5.61
N THR A 126 -25.96 -4.96 -6.44
CA THR A 126 -26.41 -5.89 -7.48
C THR A 126 -27.16 -7.09 -6.90
N PRO A 127 -26.63 -7.90 -5.97
CA PRO A 127 -27.37 -9.01 -5.38
C PRO A 127 -28.56 -8.55 -4.56
N MET A 128 -28.49 -7.41 -3.85
CA MET A 128 -29.62 -6.85 -3.12
C MET A 128 -30.81 -6.51 -4.06
N THR A 129 -30.51 -5.89 -5.18
CA THR A 129 -31.54 -5.57 -6.19
C THR A 129 -32.15 -6.84 -6.75
N ALA A 130 -31.33 -7.85 -7.06
CA ALA A 130 -31.81 -9.16 -7.54
C ALA A 130 -32.67 -9.87 -6.48
N MET A 131 -32.27 -9.84 -5.20
CA MET A 131 -33.07 -10.42 -4.10
C MET A 131 -34.42 -9.71 -3.95
N ASN A 132 -34.45 -8.37 -3.96
CA ASN A 132 -35.69 -7.61 -3.85
C ASN A 132 -36.65 -7.91 -5.01
N LEU A 133 -36.13 -8.02 -6.24
CA LEU A 133 -36.94 -8.44 -7.39
C LEU A 133 -37.48 -9.86 -7.22
N THR A 134 -36.63 -10.81 -6.79
CA THR A 134 -37.03 -12.19 -6.57
C THR A 134 -38.13 -12.31 -5.49
N ILE A 135 -37.98 -11.53 -4.39
CA ILE A 135 -39.00 -11.46 -3.32
C ILE A 135 -40.30 -10.91 -3.86
N SER A 136 -40.26 -9.84 -4.68
CA SER A 136 -41.46 -9.28 -5.30
C SER A 136 -42.16 -10.28 -6.23
N LEU A 137 -41.40 -11.07 -6.99
CA LEU A 137 -41.92 -12.13 -7.83
C LEU A 137 -42.52 -13.30 -7.02
N LEU A 138 -41.93 -13.65 -5.88
CA LEU A 138 -42.42 -14.69 -5.00
C LEU A 138 -43.75 -14.34 -4.33
N ALA A 139 -44.08 -13.04 -4.24
CA ALA A 139 -45.35 -12.55 -3.70
C ALA A 139 -46.54 -12.72 -4.65
N ASP A 140 -46.34 -13.12 -5.93
CA ASP A 140 -47.42 -13.40 -6.88
C ASP A 140 -48.11 -14.70 -6.48
N GLU A 141 -49.43 -14.60 -6.22
CA GLU A 141 -50.27 -15.75 -5.84
C GLU A 141 -50.44 -16.78 -6.98
N ASN A 142 -50.34 -16.33 -8.24
CA ASN A 142 -50.48 -17.17 -9.42
C ASN A 142 -49.19 -17.89 -9.83
N LEU A 143 -48.15 -17.83 -9.01
CA LEU A 143 -46.87 -18.42 -9.33
C LEU A 143 -46.93 -19.95 -9.29
N THR A 144 -46.49 -20.60 -10.38
CA THR A 144 -46.43 -22.07 -10.41
C THR A 144 -45.41 -22.60 -9.39
N TYR A 145 -45.66 -23.81 -8.87
CA TYR A 145 -44.79 -24.47 -7.90
C TYR A 145 -43.30 -24.54 -8.37
N GLU A 146 -43.08 -24.89 -9.63
CA GLU A 146 -41.75 -24.96 -10.21
C GLU A 146 -41.03 -23.60 -10.25
N LYS A 147 -41.74 -22.53 -10.62
CA LYS A 147 -41.19 -21.18 -10.61
C LYS A 147 -40.86 -20.73 -9.19
N ARG A 148 -41.71 -21.06 -8.22
CA ARG A 148 -41.47 -20.76 -6.81
C ARG A 148 -40.18 -21.42 -6.30
N ILE A 149 -39.97 -22.69 -6.62
CA ILE A 149 -38.76 -23.42 -6.28
C ILE A 149 -37.52 -22.72 -6.90
N ARG A 150 -37.57 -22.42 -8.21
CA ARG A 150 -36.40 -21.75 -8.88
C ARG A 150 -36.09 -20.41 -8.24
N LEU A 151 -37.06 -19.56 -8.01
CA LEU A 151 -36.88 -18.25 -7.37
C LEU A 151 -36.33 -18.38 -5.96
N THR A 152 -36.77 -19.39 -5.20
CA THR A 152 -36.24 -19.66 -3.86
C THR A 152 -34.75 -20.09 -3.91
N HIS A 153 -34.38 -20.93 -4.88
CA HIS A 153 -32.97 -21.28 -5.11
C HIS A 153 -32.15 -20.09 -5.54
N ASP A 154 -32.67 -19.21 -6.41
CA ASP A 154 -31.98 -18.00 -6.80
C ASP A 154 -31.78 -17.06 -5.63
N LEU A 155 -32.77 -16.87 -4.76
CA LEU A 155 -32.69 -16.07 -3.57
C LEU A 155 -31.61 -16.62 -2.62
N LYS A 156 -31.59 -17.94 -2.38
CA LYS A 156 -30.59 -18.61 -1.57
C LYS A 156 -29.18 -18.36 -2.11
N ARG A 157 -28.98 -18.54 -3.42
CA ARG A 157 -27.68 -18.30 -4.08
C ARG A 157 -27.21 -16.85 -3.93
N GLN A 158 -28.12 -15.85 -4.05
CA GLN A 158 -27.75 -14.45 -3.83
C GLN A 158 -27.38 -14.17 -2.37
N THR A 159 -28.07 -14.78 -1.42
CA THR A 159 -27.75 -14.65 0.02
C THR A 159 -26.40 -15.27 0.36
N GLU A 160 -26.11 -16.46 -0.15
CA GLU A 160 -24.81 -17.14 0.02
C GLU A 160 -23.66 -16.29 -0.57
N LYS A 161 -23.89 -15.72 -1.76
CA LYS A 161 -22.93 -14.81 -2.42
C LYS A 161 -22.65 -13.56 -1.58
N MET A 162 -23.69 -12.95 -1.00
CA MET A 162 -23.53 -11.80 -0.12
C MET A 162 -22.76 -12.16 1.15
N SER A 163 -23.11 -13.28 1.79
CA SER A 163 -22.42 -13.75 3.00
C SER A 163 -20.92 -13.95 2.72
N TRP A 164 -20.61 -14.65 1.62
CA TRP A 164 -19.22 -14.87 1.21
C TRP A 164 -18.47 -13.54 0.94
N LEU A 165 -19.14 -12.55 0.29
CA LEU A 165 -18.54 -11.23 0.04
C LEU A 165 -18.20 -10.52 1.35
N VAL A 166 -19.14 -10.48 2.30
CA VAL A 166 -18.94 -9.83 3.61
C VAL A 166 -17.81 -10.52 4.38
N ASP A 167 -17.81 -11.86 4.43
CA ASP A 167 -16.76 -12.64 5.12
C ASP A 167 -15.38 -12.41 4.49
N SER A 168 -15.29 -12.38 3.17
CA SER A 168 -14.04 -12.10 2.45
C SER A 168 -13.51 -10.69 2.74
N LEU A 169 -14.40 -9.69 2.78
CA LEU A 169 -14.05 -8.31 3.12
C LEU A 169 -13.58 -8.17 4.57
N LEU A 170 -14.24 -8.85 5.51
CA LEU A 170 -13.83 -8.87 6.92
C LEU A 170 -12.46 -9.54 7.09
N LYS A 171 -12.21 -10.68 6.41
CA LYS A 171 -10.90 -11.34 6.40
C LYS A 171 -9.82 -10.42 5.86
N MET A 172 -10.07 -9.78 4.72
CA MET A 172 -9.13 -8.84 4.09
C MET A 172 -8.84 -7.62 5.00
N SER A 173 -9.87 -7.04 5.62
CA SER A 173 -9.72 -5.94 6.57
C SER A 173 -8.87 -6.32 7.78
N LYS A 174 -9.04 -7.55 8.31
CA LYS A 174 -8.20 -8.04 9.41
C LYS A 174 -6.74 -8.19 9.00
N ILE A 175 -6.45 -8.65 7.79
CA ILE A 175 -5.08 -8.78 7.27
C ILE A 175 -4.47 -7.40 7.06
N ASP A 176 -5.16 -6.47 6.42
CA ASP A 176 -4.69 -5.10 6.15
C ASP A 176 -4.37 -4.33 7.44
N SER A 177 -5.21 -4.49 8.47
CA SER A 177 -5.00 -3.85 9.79
C SER A 177 -4.01 -4.60 10.68
N GLN A 178 -3.38 -5.67 10.17
CA GLN A 178 -2.49 -6.55 10.93
C GLN A 178 -3.14 -7.13 12.21
N SER A 179 -4.48 -7.19 12.25
CA SER A 179 -5.24 -7.75 13.37
C SER A 179 -5.60 -9.22 13.15
N ALA A 180 -5.29 -9.79 11.99
CA ALA A 180 -5.45 -11.22 11.74
C ALA A 180 -4.46 -12.02 12.60
N VAL A 181 -4.97 -12.99 13.32
CA VAL A 181 -4.15 -13.91 14.11
C VAL A 181 -3.91 -15.15 13.28
N PHE A 182 -2.66 -15.44 12.97
CA PHE A 182 -2.23 -16.64 12.26
C PHE A 182 -1.69 -17.65 13.27
N GLN A 183 -2.21 -18.87 13.24
CA GLN A 183 -1.69 -20.00 14.02
C GLN A 183 -0.57 -20.66 13.22
N THR A 184 0.66 -20.23 13.48
CA THR A 184 1.84 -20.71 12.75
C THR A 184 2.19 -22.14 13.15
N GLU A 185 2.06 -23.07 12.22
CA GLU A 185 2.35 -24.50 12.37
C GLU A 185 3.05 -25.07 11.12
N GLN A 186 3.53 -26.31 11.21
CA GLN A 186 4.03 -27.02 10.05
C GLN A 186 2.83 -27.54 9.23
N VAL A 187 2.61 -26.98 8.07
CA VAL A 187 1.50 -27.30 7.15
C VAL A 187 1.94 -28.31 6.12
N SER A 188 1.32 -29.49 6.11
CA SER A 188 1.51 -30.47 5.02
C SER A 188 0.78 -30.00 3.76
N VAL A 189 1.50 -29.87 2.64
CA VAL A 189 0.91 -29.46 1.36
C VAL A 189 -0.15 -30.44 0.89
N LYS A 190 0.07 -31.74 1.08
CA LYS A 190 -0.90 -32.78 0.72
C LYS A 190 -2.22 -32.65 1.46
N GLU A 191 -2.17 -32.40 2.77
CA GLU A 191 -3.37 -32.20 3.58
C GLU A 191 -4.08 -30.89 3.22
N LEU A 192 -3.33 -29.81 3.00
CA LEU A 192 -3.83 -28.53 2.56
C LEU A 192 -4.62 -28.63 1.26
N ILE A 193 -4.02 -29.23 0.21
CA ILE A 193 -4.66 -29.35 -1.10
C ILE A 193 -5.89 -30.27 -1.02
N GLY A 194 -5.83 -31.33 -0.23
CA GLY A 194 -6.99 -32.18 0.03
C GLY A 194 -8.17 -31.41 0.65
N LYS A 195 -7.91 -30.58 1.66
CA LYS A 195 -8.95 -29.73 2.27
C LYS A 195 -9.45 -28.65 1.31
N ALA A 196 -8.55 -27.99 0.59
CA ALA A 196 -8.88 -26.90 -0.32
C ALA A 196 -9.67 -27.37 -1.56
N SER A 197 -9.42 -28.57 -2.05
CA SER A 197 -10.13 -29.14 -3.22
C SER A 197 -11.47 -29.79 -2.87
N SER A 198 -11.65 -30.25 -1.62
CA SER A 198 -12.83 -31.01 -1.16
C SER A 198 -14.18 -30.37 -1.55
N PRO A 199 -14.39 -29.05 -1.43
CA PRO A 199 -15.67 -28.42 -1.79
C PRO A 199 -16.00 -28.48 -3.30
N PHE A 200 -15.00 -28.71 -4.14
CA PHE A 200 -15.11 -28.65 -5.60
C PHE A 200 -15.14 -30.02 -6.29
N LEU A 201 -14.95 -31.12 -5.55
CA LEU A 201 -14.86 -32.48 -6.11
C LEU A 201 -16.10 -32.85 -6.94
N VAL A 202 -17.28 -32.60 -6.41
CA VAL A 202 -18.55 -32.88 -7.13
C VAL A 202 -18.66 -32.03 -8.40
N GLN A 203 -18.21 -30.76 -8.37
CA GLN A 203 -18.23 -29.91 -9.55
C GLN A 203 -17.23 -30.36 -10.60
N MET A 204 -16.04 -30.84 -10.19
CA MET A 204 -15.04 -31.43 -11.08
C MET A 204 -15.59 -32.69 -11.74
N GLU A 205 -16.21 -33.57 -10.96
CA GLU A 205 -16.84 -34.80 -11.47
C GLU A 205 -17.96 -34.50 -12.48
N LEU A 206 -18.85 -33.56 -12.21
CA LEU A 206 -19.92 -33.15 -13.11
C LEU A 206 -19.42 -32.53 -14.42
N LYS A 207 -18.23 -31.89 -14.39
CA LYS A 207 -17.56 -31.35 -15.57
C LYS A 207 -16.58 -32.34 -16.22
N ASP A 208 -16.43 -33.55 -15.71
CA ASP A 208 -15.41 -34.54 -16.14
C ASP A 208 -13.98 -33.97 -16.12
N ILE A 209 -13.67 -33.13 -15.12
CA ILE A 209 -12.35 -32.53 -14.95
C ILE A 209 -11.43 -33.50 -14.20
N ALA A 210 -10.30 -33.84 -14.82
CA ALA A 210 -9.26 -34.65 -14.18
C ALA A 210 -8.44 -33.80 -13.19
N PHE A 211 -8.57 -34.07 -11.88
CA PHE A 211 -7.75 -33.45 -10.85
C PHE A 211 -6.53 -34.31 -10.53
N LYS A 212 -5.33 -33.81 -10.84
CA LYS A 212 -4.05 -34.52 -10.66
C LYS A 212 -3.20 -33.82 -9.62
N THR A 213 -2.57 -34.57 -8.73
CA THR A 213 -1.65 -34.05 -7.74
C THR A 213 -0.31 -34.78 -7.82
N ASP A 214 0.79 -34.00 -7.86
CA ASP A 214 2.15 -34.48 -7.71
C ASP A 214 2.76 -33.82 -6.47
N ILE A 215 2.41 -34.38 -5.31
CA ILE A 215 2.74 -33.88 -3.98
C ILE A 215 3.19 -35.07 -3.12
N HIS A 216 4.36 -34.96 -2.51
CA HIS A 216 4.94 -36.00 -1.66
C HIS A 216 4.85 -35.57 -0.18
N ASP A 217 5.98 -35.20 0.41
CA ASP A 217 6.10 -34.84 1.82
C ASP A 217 6.40 -33.34 2.03
N GLU A 218 6.16 -32.51 1.00
CA GLU A 218 6.44 -31.08 1.06
C GLU A 218 5.57 -30.40 2.13
N SER A 219 6.19 -29.46 2.81
CA SER A 219 5.57 -28.72 3.88
C SER A 219 6.12 -27.28 3.97
N PHE A 220 5.39 -26.42 4.65
CA PHE A 220 5.82 -25.06 4.94
C PHE A 220 5.32 -24.61 6.30
N VAL A 221 5.90 -23.53 6.83
CA VAL A 221 5.47 -22.92 8.09
C VAL A 221 4.40 -21.88 7.80
N GLY A 222 3.18 -22.08 8.30
CA GLY A 222 2.04 -21.22 8.04
C GLY A 222 0.81 -21.61 8.85
N ASP A 223 -0.34 -21.08 8.48
CA ASP A 223 -1.64 -21.37 9.09
C ASP A 223 -2.48 -22.24 8.13
N MET A 224 -2.87 -23.42 8.57
CA MET A 224 -3.64 -24.36 7.76
C MET A 224 -4.98 -23.78 7.31
N LEU A 225 -5.70 -23.10 8.22
CA LEU A 225 -7.05 -22.59 7.92
C LEU A 225 -7.01 -21.46 6.89
N TRP A 226 -6.14 -20.47 7.09
CA TRP A 226 -5.96 -19.37 6.17
C TRP A 226 -5.41 -19.85 4.82
N SER A 227 -4.47 -20.78 4.83
CA SER A 227 -3.93 -21.36 3.59
C SER A 227 -4.97 -22.16 2.83
N THR A 228 -5.85 -22.92 3.52
CA THR A 228 -6.97 -23.63 2.89
C THR A 228 -7.90 -22.66 2.16
N GLU A 229 -8.20 -21.50 2.73
CA GLU A 229 -8.97 -20.45 2.07
C GLU A 229 -8.28 -19.91 0.82
N ALA A 230 -6.98 -19.62 0.93
CA ALA A 230 -6.21 -19.08 -0.20
C ALA A 230 -6.15 -20.08 -1.38
N PHE A 231 -5.79 -21.33 -1.11
CA PHE A 231 -5.73 -22.37 -2.15
C PHE A 231 -7.11 -22.78 -2.63
N GLY A 232 -8.14 -22.74 -1.79
CA GLY A 232 -9.54 -22.93 -2.20
C GLY A 232 -9.96 -21.94 -3.29
N ASN A 233 -9.58 -20.67 -3.16
CA ASN A 233 -9.85 -19.64 -4.18
C ASN A 233 -9.07 -19.89 -5.48
N LEU A 234 -7.82 -20.38 -5.41
CA LEU A 234 -7.04 -20.73 -6.61
C LEU A 234 -7.65 -21.93 -7.34
N ILE A 235 -7.99 -22.99 -6.59
CA ILE A 235 -8.61 -24.20 -7.14
C ILE A 235 -10.00 -23.87 -7.72
N LYS A 236 -10.79 -23.06 -7.02
CA LYS A 236 -12.07 -22.58 -7.53
C LYS A 236 -11.92 -21.88 -8.87
N ASN A 237 -10.94 -20.99 -8.99
CA ASN A 237 -10.65 -20.28 -10.23
C ASN A 237 -10.31 -21.29 -11.36
N ALA A 238 -9.44 -22.26 -11.10
CA ALA A 238 -9.11 -23.30 -12.05
C ALA A 238 -10.35 -24.09 -12.50
N VAL A 239 -11.22 -24.52 -11.56
CA VAL A 239 -12.46 -25.27 -11.87
C VAL A 239 -13.47 -24.44 -12.68
N GLU A 240 -13.56 -23.13 -12.42
CA GLU A 240 -14.46 -22.21 -13.13
C GLU A 240 -14.03 -22.03 -14.59
N HIS A 241 -12.71 -21.95 -14.85
CA HIS A 241 -12.14 -21.67 -16.18
C HIS A 241 -11.69 -22.89 -16.97
N THR A 242 -11.68 -24.07 -16.36
CA THR A 242 -11.43 -25.32 -17.08
C THR A 242 -12.69 -25.80 -17.80
N SER A 243 -12.55 -26.11 -19.08
CA SER A 243 -13.62 -26.70 -19.90
C SER A 243 -13.96 -28.12 -19.45
N PRO A 244 -15.17 -28.63 -19.71
CA PRO A 244 -15.50 -30.03 -19.49
C PRO A 244 -14.51 -30.97 -20.16
N GLY A 245 -14.08 -32.03 -19.47
CA GLY A 245 -13.04 -32.96 -19.91
C GLY A 245 -11.61 -32.45 -19.74
N GLY A 246 -11.42 -31.27 -19.14
CA GLY A 246 -10.12 -30.67 -18.92
C GLY A 246 -9.33 -31.27 -17.76
N THR A 247 -8.19 -30.68 -17.46
CA THR A 247 -7.29 -31.15 -16.40
C THR A 247 -6.83 -29.99 -15.53
N ILE A 248 -6.85 -30.21 -14.21
CA ILE A 248 -6.24 -29.34 -13.22
C ILE A 248 -5.10 -30.12 -12.56
N CYS A 249 -3.91 -29.55 -12.49
CA CYS A 249 -2.73 -30.17 -11.90
C CYS A 249 -2.22 -29.31 -10.73
N VAL A 250 -1.93 -29.96 -9.59
CA VAL A 250 -1.27 -29.31 -8.47
C VAL A 250 0.03 -30.03 -8.18
N THR A 251 1.12 -29.29 -8.23
CA THR A 251 2.46 -29.81 -7.96
C THR A 251 3.08 -29.06 -6.78
N ALA A 252 3.94 -29.75 -6.03
CA ALA A 252 4.72 -29.12 -4.98
C ALA A 252 6.20 -29.48 -5.13
N ASN A 253 7.07 -28.55 -4.76
CA ASN A 253 8.51 -28.75 -4.75
C ASN A 253 9.12 -28.00 -3.56
N GLU A 254 9.82 -28.72 -2.70
CA GLU A 254 10.47 -28.17 -1.53
C GLU A 254 11.98 -28.04 -1.74
N THR A 255 12.50 -26.84 -1.53
CA THR A 255 13.93 -26.52 -1.61
C THR A 255 14.44 -26.11 -0.22
N ALA A 256 15.74 -25.85 -0.12
CA ALA A 256 16.34 -25.31 1.10
C ALA A 256 15.84 -23.89 1.43
N LEU A 257 15.35 -23.10 0.45
CA LEU A 257 14.98 -21.70 0.60
C LEU A 257 13.46 -21.47 0.68
N PHE A 258 12.68 -22.28 -0.01
CA PHE A 258 11.23 -22.14 -0.09
C PHE A 258 10.53 -23.45 -0.44
N THR A 259 9.26 -23.52 -0.13
CA THR A 259 8.32 -24.53 -0.66
C THR A 259 7.49 -23.86 -1.74
N GLU A 260 7.55 -24.37 -2.97
CA GLU A 260 6.78 -23.91 -4.12
C GLU A 260 5.60 -24.83 -4.36
N ILE A 261 4.41 -24.24 -4.52
CA ILE A 261 3.17 -24.95 -4.84
C ILE A 261 2.60 -24.31 -6.10
N THR A 262 2.39 -25.13 -7.12
CA THR A 262 1.85 -24.66 -8.40
C THR A 262 0.48 -25.27 -8.63
N VAL A 263 -0.50 -24.42 -8.96
CA VAL A 263 -1.84 -24.83 -9.39
C VAL A 263 -1.99 -24.42 -10.86
N SER A 264 -2.17 -25.37 -11.73
CA SER A 264 -2.29 -25.15 -13.19
C SER A 264 -3.54 -25.81 -13.74
N ASP A 265 -4.09 -25.23 -14.78
CA ASP A 265 -5.20 -25.78 -15.56
C ASP A 265 -4.89 -25.73 -17.07
N ASN A 266 -5.71 -26.41 -17.86
CA ASN A 266 -5.63 -26.37 -19.33
C ASN A 266 -6.84 -25.63 -19.93
N GLY A 267 -7.36 -24.63 -19.23
CA GLY A 267 -8.43 -23.76 -19.69
C GLY A 267 -7.95 -22.69 -20.67
N GLU A 268 -8.70 -21.57 -20.74
CA GLU A 268 -8.42 -20.47 -21.68
C GLU A 268 -7.21 -19.60 -21.27
N GLY A 269 -6.75 -19.72 -20.02
CA GLY A 269 -5.68 -18.85 -19.48
C GLY A 269 -6.12 -17.40 -19.31
N PHE A 270 -5.12 -16.52 -19.14
CA PHE A 270 -5.30 -15.08 -18.94
C PHE A 270 -4.92 -14.28 -20.19
N THR A 271 -5.57 -13.15 -20.43
CA THR A 271 -5.05 -12.21 -21.41
C THR A 271 -3.81 -11.52 -20.86
N GLN A 272 -2.89 -11.09 -21.74
CA GLN A 272 -1.65 -10.40 -21.32
C GLN A 272 -1.96 -9.10 -20.56
N GLU A 273 -3.09 -8.45 -20.88
CA GLU A 273 -3.55 -7.23 -20.23
C GLU A 273 -4.07 -7.49 -18.81
N ASP A 274 -4.65 -8.68 -18.56
CA ASP A 274 -5.25 -9.02 -17.28
C ASP A 274 -4.18 -9.43 -16.22
N ILE A 275 -3.09 -10.06 -16.64
CA ILE A 275 -2.07 -10.65 -15.73
C ILE A 275 -1.59 -9.67 -14.64
N PRO A 276 -1.23 -8.41 -14.93
CA PRO A 276 -0.78 -7.47 -13.90
C PRO A 276 -1.85 -7.14 -12.84
N HIS A 277 -3.12 -7.27 -13.21
CA HIS A 277 -4.28 -6.82 -12.43
C HIS A 277 -5.02 -7.94 -11.70
N LEU A 278 -4.72 -9.22 -11.97
CA LEU A 278 -5.44 -10.39 -11.44
C LEU A 278 -5.60 -10.40 -9.92
N PHE A 279 -4.64 -9.84 -9.20
CA PHE A 279 -4.64 -9.78 -7.74
C PHE A 279 -5.14 -8.44 -7.17
N GLU A 280 -5.64 -7.55 -8.03
CA GLU A 280 -6.30 -6.32 -7.57
C GLU A 280 -7.71 -6.62 -7.07
N ARG A 281 -8.16 -5.86 -6.08
CA ARG A 281 -9.50 -6.04 -5.51
C ARG A 281 -10.54 -5.64 -6.53
N PHE A 282 -11.61 -6.44 -6.63
CA PHE A 282 -12.74 -6.23 -7.53
C PHE A 282 -12.39 -6.29 -9.03
N TYR A 283 -11.14 -6.61 -9.35
CA TYR A 283 -10.75 -6.79 -10.75
C TYR A 283 -11.41 -8.03 -11.35
N LYS A 284 -11.90 -7.88 -12.57
CA LYS A 284 -12.51 -8.95 -13.36
C LYS A 284 -11.87 -8.95 -14.73
N GLY A 285 -11.16 -10.00 -15.05
CA GLY A 285 -10.61 -10.21 -16.39
C GLY A 285 -11.72 -10.29 -17.45
N LYS A 286 -11.34 -10.19 -18.71
CA LYS A 286 -12.27 -10.24 -19.86
C LYS A 286 -13.08 -11.55 -19.91
N ASN A 287 -12.49 -12.65 -19.43
CA ASN A 287 -13.09 -13.98 -19.41
C ASN A 287 -13.72 -14.32 -18.05
N ALA A 288 -13.99 -13.34 -17.20
CA ALA A 288 -14.54 -13.58 -15.87
C ALA A 288 -15.93 -14.24 -15.95
N THR A 289 -16.14 -15.31 -15.17
CA THR A 289 -17.42 -16.00 -15.07
C THR A 289 -18.52 -15.07 -14.57
N GLN A 290 -19.75 -15.21 -15.15
CA GLN A 290 -20.92 -14.47 -14.70
C GLN A 290 -21.14 -14.72 -13.19
N GLY A 291 -20.96 -13.69 -12.38
CA GLY A 291 -21.15 -13.81 -10.94
C GLY A 291 -19.87 -13.78 -10.11
N SER A 292 -18.68 -13.80 -10.73
CA SER A 292 -17.42 -13.54 -10.01
C SER A 292 -17.43 -12.12 -9.42
N ILE A 293 -16.84 -11.95 -8.24
CA ILE A 293 -16.80 -10.66 -7.54
C ILE A 293 -15.42 -9.97 -7.70
N GLY A 294 -14.38 -10.73 -8.01
CA GLY A 294 -13.02 -10.22 -8.15
C GLY A 294 -12.28 -10.03 -6.81
N ILE A 295 -12.68 -10.76 -5.76
CA ILE A 295 -12.03 -10.67 -4.43
C ILE A 295 -11.17 -11.90 -4.14
N GLY A 296 -11.50 -13.07 -4.68
CA GLY A 296 -10.87 -14.33 -4.31
C GLY A 296 -9.36 -14.34 -4.49
N LEU A 297 -8.85 -13.92 -5.65
CA LEU A 297 -7.41 -13.87 -5.93
C LEU A 297 -6.69 -12.80 -5.09
N ALA A 298 -7.32 -11.64 -4.88
CA ALA A 298 -6.80 -10.59 -4.01
C ALA A 298 -6.68 -11.08 -2.55
N LEU A 299 -7.68 -11.80 -2.04
CA LEU A 299 -7.65 -12.41 -0.72
C LEU A 299 -6.57 -13.48 -0.63
N SER A 300 -6.43 -14.34 -1.64
CA SER A 300 -5.34 -15.34 -1.70
C SER A 300 -3.97 -14.69 -1.61
N ARG A 301 -3.72 -13.62 -2.37
CA ARG A 301 -2.47 -12.87 -2.30
C ARG A 301 -2.25 -12.26 -0.90
N ALA A 302 -3.27 -11.65 -0.31
CA ALA A 302 -3.16 -11.06 1.02
C ALA A 302 -2.80 -12.13 2.09
N ILE A 303 -3.47 -13.28 2.06
CA ILE A 303 -3.21 -14.40 2.98
C ILE A 303 -1.79 -14.95 2.81
N ILE A 304 -1.36 -15.20 1.57
CA ILE A 304 -0.04 -15.76 1.26
C ILE A 304 1.06 -14.79 1.68
N THR A 305 0.90 -13.50 1.36
CA THR A 305 1.88 -12.46 1.73
C THR A 305 1.98 -12.28 3.24
N ALA A 306 0.87 -12.34 3.97
CA ALA A 306 0.86 -12.25 5.43
C ALA A 306 1.59 -13.43 6.11
N GLN A 307 1.76 -14.55 5.39
CA GLN A 307 2.50 -15.74 5.85
C GLN A 307 3.91 -15.83 5.24
N ASN A 308 4.53 -14.70 4.88
CA ASN A 308 5.88 -14.63 4.29
C ASN A 308 6.00 -15.40 2.96
N GLY A 309 4.92 -15.44 2.18
CA GLY A 309 4.90 -16.06 0.86
C GLY A 309 4.76 -15.04 -0.26
N THR A 310 4.90 -15.53 -1.48
CA THR A 310 4.62 -14.79 -2.72
C THR A 310 3.73 -15.60 -3.64
N ILE A 311 2.92 -14.93 -4.44
CA ILE A 311 2.09 -15.54 -5.48
C ILE A 311 2.29 -14.80 -6.79
N ALA A 312 2.40 -15.55 -7.86
CA ALA A 312 2.44 -15.06 -9.24
C ALA A 312 1.46 -15.84 -10.11
N ALA A 313 0.97 -15.20 -11.16
CA ALA A 313 0.12 -15.83 -12.16
C ALA A 313 0.76 -15.67 -13.54
N LYS A 314 0.67 -16.69 -14.35
CA LYS A 314 1.12 -16.70 -15.75
C LYS A 314 0.30 -17.72 -16.55
N ASN A 315 0.41 -17.67 -17.86
CA ASN A 315 -0.10 -18.76 -18.69
C ASN A 315 0.95 -19.87 -18.78
N ASN A 316 0.50 -21.11 -18.76
CA ASN A 316 1.36 -22.26 -19.00
C ASN A 316 1.62 -22.48 -20.51
N ALA A 317 2.53 -23.40 -20.85
CA ALA A 317 2.92 -23.65 -22.24
C ALA A 317 1.76 -24.19 -23.09
N ASP A 318 0.80 -24.85 -22.47
CA ASP A 318 -0.37 -25.46 -23.13
C ASP A 318 -1.57 -24.50 -23.24
N GLY A 319 -1.40 -23.23 -22.83
CA GLY A 319 -2.36 -22.15 -22.99
C GLY A 319 -3.27 -21.90 -21.79
N GLY A 320 -3.28 -22.74 -20.76
CA GLY A 320 -4.06 -22.57 -19.54
C GLY A 320 -3.43 -21.65 -18.52
N ALA A 321 -4.09 -21.43 -17.40
CA ALA A 321 -3.60 -20.61 -16.30
C ALA A 321 -2.68 -21.39 -15.36
N GLU A 322 -1.71 -20.69 -14.77
CA GLU A 322 -0.80 -21.23 -13.79
C GLU A 322 -0.57 -20.22 -12.67
N PHE A 323 -0.84 -20.63 -11.42
CA PHE A 323 -0.54 -19.90 -10.23
C PHE A 323 0.64 -20.54 -9.52
N VAL A 324 1.69 -19.77 -9.25
CA VAL A 324 2.90 -20.21 -8.54
C VAL A 324 2.95 -19.52 -7.19
N VAL A 325 2.88 -20.29 -6.11
CA VAL A 325 2.95 -19.84 -4.73
C VAL A 325 4.25 -20.30 -4.10
N LYS A 326 4.99 -19.41 -3.42
CA LYS A 326 6.23 -19.74 -2.70
C LYS A 326 6.11 -19.30 -1.27
N PHE A 327 6.36 -20.20 -0.33
CA PHE A 327 6.52 -19.90 1.09
C PHE A 327 7.99 -19.99 1.45
N TYR A 328 8.57 -18.87 1.90
CA TYR A 328 10.00 -18.79 2.20
C TYR A 328 10.29 -19.36 3.59
N LYS A 329 11.35 -20.17 3.67
CA LYS A 329 11.85 -20.68 4.93
C LYS A 329 12.63 -19.59 5.65
N THR A 330 12.36 -19.41 6.93
CA THR A 330 13.17 -18.52 7.75
C THR A 330 14.56 -19.14 7.89
N VAL A 331 15.56 -18.51 7.31
CA VAL A 331 16.95 -18.91 7.55
C VAL A 331 17.28 -18.47 8.97
N VAL A 332 17.45 -19.44 9.86
CA VAL A 332 17.90 -19.22 11.24
C VAL A 332 19.40 -18.98 11.26
#